data_de96d896b12ca315bfbdace07ded2b9c
#
_entry.id   de96d896b12ca315bfbdace07ded2b9c
#
_cell.length_a   1.000
_cell.length_b   1.000
_cell.length_c   1.000
_cell.angle_alpha   90.00
_cell.angle_beta   90.00
_cell.angle_gamma   90.00
#
_symmetry.space_group_name_H-M   'P 1'
#
loop_
_entity.id
_entity.type
_entity.pdbx_description
1 polymer ?
#
loop_
_entity_poly.entity_id
_entity_poly.type
_entity_poly.pdbx_seq_one_letter_code
_entity_poly.pdbx_strand_id
1 'polypeptide(L)'
;MALSPTQQSATSTRKPSAQSITPELRRWIIEQAQAGFSAPVVLQSMRDAGWDEDVAADAMETTLQEHLNELAVQKGEPSAVPVPEPLLGDSPALLNAGDRQVQVLMQLAKPRVVVFGNFLSPEECDALIAAARPRMARSLTVATQTGGEEVNDDRTSDGMFFQRGESALVQTIEERIAKLLQWPIENGEGLQVLHYR
;
A
#
# COMPACT_ATOMS: atom_id res chain seq x y z
N MET A 1 57.91 20.97 -32.00
CA MET A 1 56.62 21.24 -31.31
C MET A 1 55.74 19.99 -31.48
N ALA A 2 55.70 19.19 -30.47
CA ALA A 2 54.93 17.94 -30.49
C ALA A 2 53.69 18.15 -29.64
N LEU A 3 52.51 17.91 -30.21
CA LEU A 3 51.22 17.93 -29.55
C LEU A 3 50.91 16.55 -28.99
N SER A 4 50.73 16.43 -27.69
CA SER A 4 50.35 15.20 -27.02
C SER A 4 48.85 14.94 -27.22
N PRO A 5 48.39 13.67 -27.41
CA PRO A 5 46.98 13.35 -27.48
C PRO A 5 46.38 13.20 -26.09
N THR A 6 45.27 13.89 -25.89
CA THR A 6 44.38 13.82 -24.72
C THR A 6 43.76 12.46 -24.61
N GLN A 7 44.03 11.76 -23.51
CA GLN A 7 43.34 10.53 -23.14
C GLN A 7 41.89 10.85 -22.73
N GLN A 8 40.93 10.40 -23.50
CA GLN A 8 39.54 10.32 -23.14
C GLN A 8 39.33 9.09 -22.25
N SER A 9 39.00 9.35 -20.98
CA SER A 9 38.56 8.34 -20.04
C SER A 9 37.15 7.87 -20.44
N ALA A 10 37.06 6.69 -21.01
CA ALA A 10 35.79 6.01 -21.24
C ALA A 10 35.19 5.56 -19.89
N THR A 11 34.21 6.27 -19.41
CA THR A 11 33.35 5.83 -18.32
C THR A 11 32.48 4.68 -18.85
N SER A 12 32.91 3.46 -18.56
CA SER A 12 32.12 2.24 -18.86
C SER A 12 30.91 2.22 -17.92
N THR A 13 29.77 2.65 -18.41
CA THR A 13 28.47 2.40 -17.78
C THR A 13 28.17 0.92 -17.90
N ARG A 14 28.54 0.15 -16.87
CA ARG A 14 28.20 -1.26 -16.74
C ARG A 14 26.68 -1.34 -16.58
N LYS A 15 26.00 -1.81 -17.63
CA LYS A 15 24.58 -2.16 -17.59
C LYS A 15 24.38 -3.16 -16.44
N PRO A 16 23.47 -2.95 -15.49
CA PRO A 16 23.27 -3.93 -14.43
C PRO A 16 22.87 -5.26 -15.06
N SER A 17 23.65 -6.29 -14.82
CA SER A 17 23.25 -7.68 -15.14
C SER A 17 21.99 -7.96 -14.33
N ALA A 18 20.95 -8.50 -14.98
CA ALA A 18 19.72 -8.90 -14.31
C ALA A 18 20.09 -9.86 -13.18
N GLN A 19 20.04 -9.40 -11.93
CA GLN A 19 20.31 -10.20 -10.74
C GLN A 19 19.08 -11.12 -10.57
N SER A 20 19.30 -12.42 -10.75
CA SER A 20 18.23 -13.41 -10.64
C SER A 20 18.21 -13.99 -9.24
N ILE A 21 16.99 -14.13 -8.69
CA ILE A 21 16.77 -14.76 -7.37
C ILE A 21 16.90 -16.26 -7.55
N THR A 22 18.05 -16.83 -7.08
CA THR A 22 18.31 -18.25 -7.16
C THR A 22 17.73 -19.01 -5.95
N PRO A 23 17.52 -20.34 -6.04
CA PRO A 23 17.08 -21.14 -4.90
C PRO A 23 18.05 -21.07 -3.71
N GLU A 24 19.35 -20.92 -3.97
CA GLU A 24 20.39 -20.79 -2.93
C GLU A 24 20.24 -19.47 -2.17
N LEU A 25 19.98 -18.36 -2.89
CA LEU A 25 19.72 -17.08 -2.27
C LEU A 25 18.46 -17.12 -1.40
N ARG A 26 17.37 -17.73 -1.90
CA ARG A 26 16.13 -17.89 -1.13
C ARG A 26 16.37 -18.65 0.16
N ARG A 27 17.11 -19.77 0.10
CA ARG A 27 17.47 -20.56 1.26
C ARG A 27 18.27 -19.74 2.26
N TRP A 28 19.28 -19.02 1.79
CA TRP A 28 20.11 -18.17 2.64
C TRP A 28 19.26 -17.08 3.35
N ILE A 29 18.36 -16.40 2.64
CA ILE A 29 17.46 -15.40 3.24
C ILE A 29 16.62 -16.02 4.37
N ILE A 30 16.05 -17.20 4.14
CA ILE A 30 15.26 -17.92 5.14
C ILE A 30 16.12 -18.28 6.37
N GLU A 31 17.34 -18.80 6.15
CA GLU A 31 18.27 -19.13 7.22
C GLU A 31 18.64 -17.91 8.08
N GLN A 32 18.88 -16.74 7.45
CA GLN A 32 19.14 -15.51 8.19
C GLN A 32 17.96 -15.09 9.05
N ALA A 33 16.74 -15.16 8.51
CA ALA A 33 15.53 -14.82 9.24
C ALA A 33 15.29 -15.79 10.42
N GLN A 34 15.51 -17.09 10.22
CA GLN A 34 15.40 -18.11 11.28
C GLN A 34 16.49 -17.95 12.37
N ALA A 35 17.65 -17.45 12.00
CA ALA A 35 18.73 -17.12 12.93
C ALA A 35 18.45 -15.83 13.74
N GLY A 36 17.34 -15.11 13.44
CA GLY A 36 16.91 -13.92 14.17
C GLY A 36 17.60 -12.63 13.73
N PHE A 37 18.26 -12.60 12.59
CA PHE A 37 18.79 -11.36 12.03
C PHE A 37 17.67 -10.45 11.56
N SER A 38 17.78 -9.16 11.87
CA SER A 38 16.80 -8.18 11.44
C SER A 38 16.89 -7.90 9.92
N ALA A 39 15.76 -7.54 9.31
CA ALA A 39 15.70 -7.24 7.88
C ALA A 39 16.76 -6.22 7.40
N PRO A 40 17.03 -5.11 8.12
CA PRO A 40 18.11 -4.19 7.73
C PRO A 40 19.50 -4.82 7.68
N VAL A 41 19.81 -5.76 8.58
CA VAL A 41 21.11 -6.46 8.62
C VAL A 41 21.25 -7.39 7.43
N VAL A 42 20.22 -8.14 7.09
CA VAL A 42 20.19 -9.04 5.93
C VAL A 42 20.33 -8.23 4.64
N LEU A 43 19.57 -7.13 4.51
CA LEU A 43 19.63 -6.24 3.36
C LEU A 43 21.02 -5.62 3.19
N GLN A 44 21.65 -5.18 4.28
CA GLN A 44 23.01 -4.64 4.23
C GLN A 44 24.02 -5.71 3.77
N SER A 45 23.90 -6.95 4.24
CA SER A 45 24.76 -8.05 3.79
C SER A 45 24.61 -8.35 2.29
N MET A 46 23.38 -8.23 1.75
CA MET A 46 23.15 -8.37 0.31
C MET A 46 23.78 -7.23 -0.47
N ARG A 47 23.66 -5.99 0.00
CA ARG A 47 24.31 -4.81 -0.60
C ARG A 47 25.84 -4.93 -0.60
N ASP A 48 26.42 -5.39 0.50
CA ASP A 48 27.87 -5.61 0.61
C ASP A 48 28.35 -6.70 -0.35
N ALA A 49 27.48 -7.66 -0.69
CA ALA A 49 27.71 -8.67 -1.72
C ALA A 49 27.48 -8.17 -3.16
N GLY A 50 27.11 -6.88 -3.32
CA GLY A 50 26.95 -6.24 -4.62
C GLY A 50 25.54 -6.32 -5.22
N TRP A 51 24.53 -6.63 -4.42
CA TRP A 51 23.12 -6.57 -4.84
C TRP A 51 22.64 -5.13 -4.89
N ASP A 52 21.82 -4.84 -5.91
CA ASP A 52 21.04 -3.61 -5.96
C ASP A 52 20.03 -3.59 -4.80
N GLU A 53 19.84 -2.44 -4.17
CA GLU A 53 19.03 -2.32 -2.96
C GLU A 53 17.57 -2.69 -3.20
N ASP A 54 16.99 -2.24 -4.30
CA ASP A 54 15.59 -2.51 -4.64
C ASP A 54 15.39 -3.98 -4.98
N VAL A 55 16.35 -4.58 -5.72
CA VAL A 55 16.33 -6.01 -6.08
C VAL A 55 16.51 -6.88 -4.83
N ALA A 56 17.39 -6.50 -3.91
CA ALA A 56 17.62 -7.22 -2.67
C ALA A 56 16.39 -7.16 -1.74
N ALA A 57 15.77 -5.99 -1.62
CA ALA A 57 14.56 -5.81 -0.82
C ALA A 57 13.40 -6.65 -1.36
N ASP A 58 13.18 -6.63 -2.67
CA ASP A 58 12.14 -7.39 -3.34
C ASP A 58 12.36 -8.91 -3.23
N ALA A 59 13.60 -9.37 -3.41
CA ALA A 59 13.98 -10.76 -3.23
C ALA A 59 13.71 -11.25 -1.81
N MET A 60 14.05 -10.44 -0.80
CA MET A 60 13.84 -10.75 0.59
C MET A 60 12.35 -10.80 0.95
N GLU A 61 11.58 -9.80 0.54
CA GLU A 61 10.13 -9.73 0.79
C GLU A 61 9.40 -10.93 0.18
N THR A 62 9.62 -11.19 -1.12
CA THR A 62 9.00 -12.31 -1.84
C THR A 62 9.36 -13.65 -1.20
N THR A 63 10.65 -13.87 -0.89
CA THR A 63 11.10 -15.13 -0.32
C THR A 63 10.49 -15.39 1.06
N LEU A 64 10.46 -14.39 1.93
CA LEU A 64 9.90 -14.53 3.27
C LEU A 64 8.38 -14.71 3.24
N GLN A 65 7.69 -14.02 2.35
CA GLN A 65 6.24 -14.16 2.17
C GLN A 65 5.88 -15.58 1.68
N GLU A 66 6.60 -16.10 0.68
CA GLU A 66 6.41 -17.48 0.20
C GLU A 66 6.66 -18.50 1.32
N HIS A 67 7.75 -18.33 2.08
CA HIS A 67 8.10 -19.22 3.19
C HIS A 67 7.04 -19.20 4.32
N LEU A 68 6.54 -18.03 4.69
CA LEU A 68 5.47 -17.90 5.68
C LEU A 68 4.17 -18.55 5.22
N ASN A 69 3.82 -18.42 3.94
CA ASN A 69 2.65 -19.08 3.36
C ASN A 69 2.80 -20.61 3.38
N GLU A 70 3.99 -21.14 3.05
CA GLU A 70 4.27 -22.58 3.13
C GLU A 70 4.14 -23.11 4.57
N LEU A 71 4.67 -22.38 5.54
CA LEU A 71 4.56 -22.73 6.96
C LEU A 71 3.11 -22.70 7.45
N ALA A 72 2.31 -21.70 7.03
CA ALA A 72 0.89 -21.61 7.36
C ALA A 72 0.12 -22.82 6.83
N VAL A 73 0.35 -23.19 5.56
CA VAL A 73 -0.26 -24.40 4.96
C VAL A 73 0.12 -25.66 5.71
N GLN A 74 1.40 -25.83 6.09
CA GLN A 74 1.87 -27.01 6.84
C GLN A 74 1.24 -27.09 8.24
N LYS A 75 0.95 -25.96 8.87
CA LYS A 75 0.27 -25.88 10.18
C LYS A 75 -1.23 -25.96 10.11
N GLY A 76 -1.82 -26.01 8.91
CA GLY A 76 -3.28 -25.93 8.71
C GLY A 76 -3.85 -24.56 9.06
N GLU A 77 -3.02 -23.51 9.10
CA GLU A 77 -3.43 -22.14 9.27
C GLU A 77 -3.92 -21.57 7.92
N PRO A 78 -4.88 -20.64 7.91
CA PRO A 78 -5.28 -20.01 6.66
C PRO A 78 -4.07 -19.27 6.06
N SER A 79 -3.82 -19.50 4.78
CA SER A 79 -2.81 -18.73 4.04
C SER A 79 -3.15 -17.24 4.07
N ALA A 80 -2.14 -16.39 3.98
CA ALA A 80 -2.34 -14.96 3.93
C ALA A 80 -3.36 -14.59 2.84
N VAL A 81 -4.44 -13.92 3.24
CA VAL A 81 -5.43 -13.43 2.28
C VAL A 81 -4.80 -12.28 1.50
N PRO A 82 -4.87 -12.28 0.16
CA PRO A 82 -4.39 -11.15 -0.62
C PRO A 82 -5.00 -9.83 -0.13
N VAL A 83 -4.17 -8.81 0.01
CA VAL A 83 -4.64 -7.46 0.32
C VAL A 83 -5.47 -6.95 -0.86
N PRO A 84 -6.64 -6.30 -0.62
CA PRO A 84 -7.42 -5.70 -1.69
C PRO A 84 -6.57 -4.74 -2.54
N GLU A 85 -6.56 -4.92 -3.85
CA GLU A 85 -5.82 -4.06 -4.77
C GLU A 85 -6.59 -3.76 -6.05
N PRO A 86 -6.46 -2.53 -6.60
CA PRO A 86 -6.94 -2.23 -7.94
C PRO A 86 -6.13 -2.99 -9.00
N LEU A 87 -6.78 -3.30 -10.13
CA LEU A 87 -6.11 -3.93 -11.28
C LEU A 87 -5.26 -2.90 -12.03
N LEU A 88 -4.00 -2.75 -11.65
CA LEU A 88 -3.03 -1.80 -12.21
C LEU A 88 -1.97 -2.45 -13.13
N GLY A 89 -2.16 -3.70 -13.58
CA GLY A 89 -1.15 -4.52 -14.27
C GLY A 89 -0.34 -3.75 -15.33
N ASP A 90 -1.00 -3.22 -16.36
CA ASP A 90 -0.33 -2.46 -17.43
C ASP A 90 -0.35 -0.94 -17.20
N SER A 91 -0.43 -0.49 -15.94
CA SER A 91 -0.52 0.92 -15.55
C SER A 91 -1.62 1.71 -16.29
N PRO A 92 -2.88 1.27 -16.23
CA PRO A 92 -3.96 1.92 -16.94
C PRO A 92 -4.16 3.36 -16.41
N ALA A 93 -4.42 4.30 -17.32
CA ALA A 93 -4.75 5.68 -16.95
C ALA A 93 -6.17 5.80 -16.36
N LEU A 94 -7.06 4.86 -16.71
CA LEU A 94 -8.46 4.82 -16.30
C LEU A 94 -8.83 3.43 -15.81
N LEU A 95 -9.61 3.38 -14.72
CA LEU A 95 -10.20 2.16 -14.18
C LEU A 95 -11.72 2.29 -14.13
N ASN A 96 -12.41 1.18 -14.37
CA ASN A 96 -13.87 1.10 -14.24
C ASN A 96 -14.24 0.77 -12.78
N ALA A 97 -14.78 1.75 -12.07
CA ALA A 97 -15.28 1.59 -10.70
C ALA A 97 -16.78 1.19 -10.63
N GLY A 98 -17.37 0.74 -11.73
CA GLY A 98 -18.78 0.35 -11.85
C GLY A 98 -19.57 1.41 -12.63
N ASP A 99 -20.13 2.36 -11.93
CA ASP A 99 -20.91 3.47 -12.48
C ASP A 99 -20.06 4.61 -13.04
N ARG A 100 -18.75 4.61 -12.75
CA ARG A 100 -17.83 5.72 -13.05
C ARG A 100 -16.46 5.22 -13.53
N GLN A 101 -15.85 5.98 -14.44
CA GLN A 101 -14.43 5.85 -14.76
C GLN A 101 -13.61 6.73 -13.80
N VAL A 102 -12.70 6.12 -13.07
CA VAL A 102 -11.73 6.81 -12.21
C VAL A 102 -10.37 6.91 -12.88
N GLN A 103 -9.66 8.00 -12.65
CA GLN A 103 -8.33 8.24 -13.18
C GLN A 103 -7.29 7.69 -12.19
N VAL A 104 -6.25 7.04 -12.68
CA VAL A 104 -5.04 6.73 -11.90
C VAL A 104 -4.08 7.91 -12.06
N LEU A 105 -3.97 8.74 -11.03
CA LEU A 105 -3.14 9.94 -11.06
C LEU A 105 -1.69 9.64 -10.68
N MET A 106 -1.48 8.74 -9.76
CA MET A 106 -0.16 8.34 -9.27
C MET A 106 -0.22 6.96 -8.64
N GLN A 107 0.87 6.21 -8.75
CA GLN A 107 1.10 4.99 -7.98
C GLN A 107 2.53 4.95 -7.48
N LEU A 108 2.71 4.50 -6.23
CA LEU A 108 4.00 4.19 -5.62
C LEU A 108 4.00 2.71 -5.25
N ALA A 109 5.14 2.07 -5.44
CA ALA A 109 5.32 0.67 -5.06
C ALA A 109 5.66 0.52 -3.58
N LYS A 110 6.55 1.39 -3.04
CA LYS A 110 7.02 1.38 -1.64
C LYS A 110 7.10 2.82 -1.12
N PRO A 111 6.29 3.20 -0.12
CA PRO A 111 5.11 2.47 0.35
C PRO A 111 4.06 2.31 -0.75
N ARG A 112 3.23 1.27 -0.66
CA ARG A 112 2.17 1.08 -1.63
C ARG A 112 1.11 2.18 -1.49
N VAL A 113 1.04 3.07 -2.48
CA VAL A 113 0.06 4.17 -2.55
C VAL A 113 -0.48 4.28 -3.96
N VAL A 114 -1.80 4.41 -4.09
CA VAL A 114 -2.45 4.71 -5.36
C VAL A 114 -3.35 5.92 -5.17
N VAL A 115 -3.21 6.92 -6.04
CA VAL A 115 -4.03 8.14 -6.02
C VAL A 115 -4.97 8.11 -7.21
N PHE A 116 -6.26 8.23 -6.91
CA PHE A 116 -7.32 8.27 -7.90
C PHE A 116 -7.89 9.68 -8.06
N GLY A 117 -8.18 10.06 -9.30
CA GLY A 117 -8.97 11.24 -9.64
C GLY A 117 -10.38 10.85 -10.09
N ASN A 118 -11.30 11.80 -10.04
CA ASN A 118 -12.70 11.63 -10.47
C ASN A 118 -13.44 10.49 -9.75
N PHE A 119 -13.06 10.19 -8.49
CA PHE A 119 -13.72 9.15 -7.70
C PHE A 119 -15.13 9.57 -7.24
N LEU A 120 -15.30 10.84 -6.84
CA LEU A 120 -16.58 11.45 -6.53
C LEU A 120 -16.86 12.62 -7.49
N SER A 121 -18.12 12.88 -7.79
CA SER A 121 -18.51 14.14 -8.44
C SER A 121 -18.62 15.28 -7.43
N PRO A 122 -18.59 16.55 -7.88
CA PRO A 122 -18.87 17.68 -6.99
C PRO A 122 -20.21 17.57 -6.26
N GLU A 123 -21.25 17.12 -6.95
CA GLU A 123 -22.60 16.94 -6.40
C GLU A 123 -22.63 15.83 -5.33
N GLU A 124 -21.91 14.73 -5.54
CA GLU A 124 -21.74 13.66 -4.55
C GLU A 124 -20.98 14.17 -3.31
N CYS A 125 -19.93 14.96 -3.51
CA CYS A 125 -19.20 15.60 -2.42
C CYS A 125 -20.11 16.54 -1.60
N ASP A 126 -20.86 17.40 -2.26
CA ASP A 126 -21.78 18.34 -1.62
C ASP A 126 -22.88 17.60 -0.85
N ALA A 127 -23.43 16.53 -1.43
CA ALA A 127 -24.44 15.71 -0.78
C ALA A 127 -23.90 14.98 0.47
N LEU A 128 -22.68 14.43 0.41
CA LEU A 128 -22.02 13.83 1.57
C LEU A 128 -21.78 14.86 2.68
N ILE A 129 -21.28 16.04 2.33
CA ILE A 129 -21.04 17.13 3.28
C ILE A 129 -22.36 17.56 3.94
N ALA A 130 -23.42 17.75 3.16
CA ALA A 130 -24.73 18.13 3.67
C ALA A 130 -25.31 17.08 4.65
N ALA A 131 -25.17 15.79 4.31
CA ALA A 131 -25.65 14.69 5.14
C ALA A 131 -24.79 14.49 6.41
N ALA A 132 -23.46 14.70 6.32
CA ALA A 132 -22.54 14.52 7.45
C ALA A 132 -22.62 15.68 8.46
N ARG A 133 -22.71 16.93 7.98
CA ARG A 133 -22.58 18.16 8.78
C ARG A 133 -23.43 18.18 10.07
N PRO A 134 -24.71 17.81 10.08
CA PRO A 134 -25.55 17.85 11.28
C PRO A 134 -25.17 16.76 12.31
N ARG A 135 -24.37 15.78 11.92
CA ARG A 135 -23.99 14.61 12.72
C ARG A 135 -22.53 14.66 13.19
N MET A 136 -21.77 15.66 12.75
CA MET A 136 -20.37 15.81 13.13
C MET A 136 -20.23 16.06 14.62
N ALA A 137 -19.35 15.31 15.26
CA ALA A 137 -18.97 15.45 16.68
C ALA A 137 -17.46 15.40 16.81
N ARG A 138 -16.94 15.98 17.91
CA ARG A 138 -15.51 15.94 18.22
C ARG A 138 -14.99 14.50 18.18
N SER A 139 -13.94 14.25 17.41
CA SER A 139 -13.32 12.93 17.34
C SER A 139 -12.64 12.59 18.66
N LEU A 140 -12.90 11.37 19.15
CA LEU A 140 -12.27 10.84 20.35
C LEU A 140 -11.07 9.96 19.99
N THR A 141 -10.16 9.75 20.93
CA THR A 141 -9.06 8.80 20.86
C THR A 141 -9.25 7.73 21.93
N VAL A 142 -8.60 6.59 21.73
CA VAL A 142 -8.58 5.54 22.74
C VAL A 142 -7.55 5.91 23.81
N ALA A 143 -7.99 6.00 25.07
CA ALA A 143 -7.12 6.22 26.21
C ALA A 143 -6.18 5.02 26.38
N THR A 144 -4.88 5.24 26.26
CA THR A 144 -3.86 4.16 26.30
C THR A 144 -3.80 3.40 27.62
N GLN A 145 -4.25 4.02 28.71
CA GLN A 145 -4.22 3.41 30.06
C GLN A 145 -5.50 2.65 30.43
N THR A 146 -6.66 3.08 29.92
CA THR A 146 -7.96 2.53 30.32
C THR A 146 -8.71 1.82 29.21
N GLY A 147 -8.27 2.00 27.94
CA GLY A 147 -8.99 1.50 26.75
C GLY A 147 -10.33 2.22 26.49
N GLY A 148 -10.67 3.25 27.27
CA GLY A 148 -11.86 4.07 27.07
C GLY A 148 -11.64 5.17 26.03
N GLU A 149 -12.72 5.88 25.70
CA GLU A 149 -12.66 7.04 24.79
C GLU A 149 -12.28 8.30 25.57
N GLU A 150 -11.37 9.10 25.02
CA GLU A 150 -10.96 10.39 25.60
C GLU A 150 -10.85 11.48 24.53
N VAL A 151 -11.05 12.74 24.94
CA VAL A 151 -10.75 13.91 24.12
C VAL A 151 -9.24 14.14 24.15
N ASN A 152 -8.60 14.15 22.99
CA ASN A 152 -7.18 14.43 22.84
C ASN A 152 -7.00 15.76 22.10
N ASP A 153 -6.17 16.65 22.64
CA ASP A 153 -5.91 17.96 22.05
C ASP A 153 -5.13 17.86 20.72
N ASP A 154 -4.38 16.79 20.52
CA ASP A 154 -3.68 16.52 19.26
C ASP A 154 -4.63 16.08 18.14
N ARG A 155 -5.85 15.63 18.47
CA ARG A 155 -6.88 15.25 17.49
C ARG A 155 -7.96 16.31 17.40
N THR A 156 -7.79 17.30 16.54
CA THR A 156 -8.68 18.47 16.41
C THR A 156 -9.85 18.28 15.46
N SER A 157 -9.97 17.14 14.79
CA SER A 157 -11.05 16.88 13.84
C SER A 157 -12.40 16.66 14.49
N ASP A 158 -13.45 17.03 13.79
CA ASP A 158 -14.80 16.50 14.01
C ASP A 158 -15.03 15.33 13.05
N GLY A 159 -15.79 14.32 13.45
CA GLY A 159 -16.05 13.12 12.67
C GLY A 159 -17.46 12.57 12.85
N MET A 160 -17.87 11.75 11.89
CA MET A 160 -19.08 10.94 11.95
C MET A 160 -18.92 9.70 11.06
N PHE A 161 -19.79 8.72 11.27
CA PHE A 161 -19.86 7.52 10.43
C PHE A 161 -21.24 7.41 9.80
N PHE A 162 -21.28 7.08 8.52
CA PHE A 162 -22.45 6.51 7.87
C PHE A 162 -22.48 5.00 8.13
N GLN A 163 -23.64 4.44 8.40
CA GLN A 163 -23.81 2.99 8.40
C GLN A 163 -23.66 2.46 6.96
N ARG A 164 -23.27 1.22 6.80
CA ARG A 164 -23.20 0.59 5.48
C ARG A 164 -24.56 0.65 4.78
N GLY A 165 -24.56 1.10 3.52
CA GLY A 165 -25.77 1.21 2.72
C GLY A 165 -26.81 2.19 3.27
N GLU A 166 -26.43 3.11 4.18
CA GLU A 166 -27.37 4.03 4.86
C GLU A 166 -28.20 4.90 3.91
N SER A 167 -27.67 5.21 2.75
CA SER A 167 -28.36 5.93 1.69
C SER A 167 -27.92 5.42 0.32
N ALA A 168 -28.69 5.76 -0.72
CA ALA A 168 -28.32 5.41 -2.10
C ALA A 168 -26.93 5.94 -2.47
N LEU A 169 -26.57 7.14 -2.01
CA LEU A 169 -25.25 7.73 -2.25
C LEU A 169 -24.13 6.92 -1.55
N VAL A 170 -24.32 6.57 -0.26
CA VAL A 170 -23.35 5.76 0.50
C VAL A 170 -23.18 4.40 -0.16
N GLN A 171 -24.29 3.74 -0.53
CA GLN A 171 -24.26 2.46 -1.22
C GLN A 171 -23.50 2.54 -2.55
N THR A 172 -23.74 3.56 -3.37
CA THR A 172 -23.02 3.77 -4.64
C THR A 172 -21.51 3.91 -4.42
N ILE A 173 -21.11 4.64 -3.37
CA ILE A 173 -19.69 4.83 -3.04
C ILE A 173 -19.06 3.51 -2.58
N GLU A 174 -19.73 2.75 -1.72
CA GLU A 174 -19.27 1.44 -1.23
C GLU A 174 -19.13 0.43 -2.39
N GLU A 175 -20.12 0.37 -3.30
CA GLU A 175 -20.05 -0.48 -4.51
C GLU A 175 -18.88 -0.08 -5.42
N ARG A 176 -18.62 1.22 -5.57
CA ARG A 176 -17.49 1.77 -6.33
C ARG A 176 -16.15 1.36 -5.72
N ILE A 177 -16.01 1.45 -4.38
CA ILE A 177 -14.82 0.99 -3.65
C ILE A 177 -14.63 -0.51 -3.83
N ALA A 178 -15.68 -1.30 -3.59
CA ALA A 178 -15.66 -2.76 -3.71
C ALA A 178 -15.22 -3.19 -5.11
N LYS A 179 -15.78 -2.55 -6.16
CA LYS A 179 -15.44 -2.82 -7.56
C LYS A 179 -14.01 -2.45 -7.88
N LEU A 180 -13.54 -1.28 -7.40
CA LEU A 180 -12.21 -0.75 -7.68
C LEU A 180 -11.11 -1.62 -7.02
N LEU A 181 -11.35 -2.07 -5.79
CA LEU A 181 -10.41 -2.86 -5.01
C LEU A 181 -10.59 -4.38 -5.18
N GLN A 182 -11.58 -4.82 -5.94
CA GLN A 182 -11.94 -6.23 -6.09
C GLN A 182 -12.20 -6.90 -4.71
N TRP A 183 -12.85 -6.18 -3.82
CA TRP A 183 -13.10 -6.59 -2.46
C TRP A 183 -14.60 -6.69 -2.19
N PRO A 184 -15.09 -7.77 -1.55
CA PRO A 184 -16.50 -7.91 -1.25
C PRO A 184 -17.03 -6.72 -0.42
N ILE A 185 -18.18 -6.16 -0.82
CA ILE A 185 -18.76 -4.98 -0.16
C ILE A 185 -19.09 -5.25 1.32
N GLU A 186 -19.43 -6.49 1.65
CA GLU A 186 -19.73 -6.93 3.02
C GLU A 186 -18.52 -6.86 3.96
N ASN A 187 -17.32 -6.84 3.44
CA ASN A 187 -16.07 -6.70 4.20
C ASN A 187 -15.71 -5.24 4.49
N GLY A 188 -16.46 -4.29 3.92
CA GLY A 188 -16.28 -2.86 4.19
C GLY A 188 -16.83 -2.46 5.56
N GLU A 189 -16.19 -1.50 6.20
CA GLU A 189 -16.72 -0.79 7.36
C GLU A 189 -17.63 0.35 6.93
N GLY A 190 -18.30 1.00 7.90
CA GLY A 190 -19.08 2.21 7.65
C GLY A 190 -18.18 3.35 7.14
N LEU A 191 -18.70 4.16 6.22
CA LEU A 191 -17.96 5.28 5.64
C LEU A 191 -17.74 6.39 6.67
N GLN A 192 -16.48 6.63 7.05
CA GLN A 192 -16.12 7.72 7.96
C GLN A 192 -15.93 9.04 7.23
N VAL A 193 -16.51 10.10 7.77
CA VAL A 193 -16.27 11.48 7.35
C VAL A 193 -15.55 12.23 8.45
N LEU A 194 -14.47 12.89 8.12
CA LEU A 194 -13.67 13.73 9.02
C LEU A 194 -13.62 15.16 8.49
N HIS A 195 -13.70 16.12 9.40
CA HIS A 195 -13.51 17.54 9.12
C HIS A 195 -12.42 18.10 10.01
N TYR A 196 -11.33 18.55 9.42
CA TYR A 196 -10.23 19.23 10.10
C TYR A 196 -10.41 20.75 9.96
N ARG A 197 -10.06 21.49 11.03
CA ARG A 197 -10.11 22.96 11.07
C ARG A 197 -8.71 23.55 10.99
#